data_555c8333a1de1c2d15967b681e347901
#
_entry.id   555c8333a1de1c2d15967b681e347901
#
_cell.length_a   1.000
_cell.length_b   1.000
_cell.length_c   1.000
_cell.angle_alpha   90.00
_cell.angle_beta   90.00
_cell.angle_gamma   90.00
#
_symmetry.space_group_name_H-M   'P 1'
#
loop_
_entity.id
_entity.type
_entity.pdbx_description
1 polymer ?
#
loop_
_entity_poly.entity_id
_entity_poly.type
_entity_poly.pdbx_seq_one_letter_code
_entity_poly.pdbx_strand_id
1 'polypeptide(L)' 'MPGNIRELIGKAVTNKKLTRPQATSLLRHQKHHTEGHMLYMMRMMIEQHLSFKDAHERAMKAVGR' A
#
# COMPACT_ATOMS: atom_id res chain seq x y z
N MET A 1 4.51 -8.42 18.05
CA MET A 1 3.80 -8.68 16.80
C MET A 1 4.04 -7.58 15.81
N PRO A 2 4.42 -7.90 14.61
CA PRO A 2 4.48 -6.87 13.60
C PRO A 2 3.08 -6.29 13.39
N GLY A 3 3.02 -5.02 13.12
CA GLY A 3 1.77 -4.40 12.81
C GLY A 3 1.18 -5.00 11.54
N ASN A 4 -0.12 -5.01 11.46
CA ASN A 4 -0.78 -5.43 10.23
C ASN A 4 -0.74 -4.27 9.22
N ILE A 5 -1.20 -4.55 8.02
CA ILE A 5 -1.15 -3.55 6.94
C ILE A 5 -1.95 -2.29 7.30
N ARG A 6 -3.04 -2.44 8.05
CA ARG A 6 -3.86 -1.29 8.44
C ARG A 6 -3.08 -0.33 9.34
N GLU A 7 -2.31 -0.89 10.27
CA GLU A 7 -1.48 -0.05 11.14
C GLU A 7 -0.41 0.67 10.35
N LEU A 8 0.21 -0.03 9.41
CA LEU A 8 1.26 0.57 8.58
C LEU A 8 0.70 1.70 7.71
N ILE A 9 -0.49 1.49 7.15
CA ILE A 9 -1.15 2.52 6.37
C ILE A 9 -1.46 3.73 7.26
N GLY A 10 -1.98 3.49 8.47
CA GLY A 10 -2.27 4.56 9.40
C GLY A 10 -1.05 5.37 9.78
N LYS A 11 0.06 4.69 10.04
CA LYS A 11 1.32 5.37 10.35
C LYS A 11 1.81 6.21 9.18
N ALA A 12 1.66 5.71 7.97
CA ALA A 12 2.08 6.43 6.78
C ALA A 12 1.27 7.72 6.61
N VAL A 13 -0.03 7.67 6.90
CA VAL A 13 -0.86 8.87 6.86
C VAL A 13 -0.43 9.87 7.94
N THR A 14 -0.22 9.37 9.16
CA THR A 14 0.22 10.21 10.28
C THR A 14 1.54 10.89 9.96
N ASN A 15 2.45 10.19 9.33
CA ASN A 15 3.77 10.72 8.96
C ASN A 15 3.77 11.47 7.63
N LYS A 16 2.60 11.71 7.07
CA LYS A 16 2.40 12.46 5.83
C LYS A 16 3.10 11.84 4.62
N LYS A 17 3.27 10.52 4.64
CA LYS A 17 3.84 9.79 3.52
C LYS A 17 2.78 9.30 2.54
N LEU A 18 1.56 9.18 3.01
CA LEU A 18 0.40 8.85 2.19
C LEU A 18 -0.70 9.85 2.47
N THR A 19 -1.51 10.14 1.46
CA THR A 19 -2.70 10.95 1.64
C THR A 19 -3.84 10.07 2.11
N ARG A 20 -4.89 10.69 2.64
CA ARG A 20 -6.08 9.94 3.07
C ARG A 20 -6.74 9.19 1.93
N PRO A 21 -6.92 9.79 0.73
CA PRO A 21 -7.49 9.04 -0.40
C PRO A 21 -6.66 7.82 -0.77
N GLN A 22 -5.33 7.94 -0.74
CA GLN A 22 -4.46 6.81 -1.02
C GLN A 22 -4.63 5.72 0.02
N ALA A 23 -4.69 6.11 1.29
CA ALA A 23 -4.89 5.15 2.39
C ALA A 23 -6.23 4.44 2.25
N THR A 24 -7.28 5.18 1.91
CA THR A 24 -8.60 4.60 1.72
C THR A 24 -8.59 3.56 0.61
N SER A 25 -7.94 3.88 -0.50
CA SER A 25 -7.83 2.95 -1.62
C SER A 25 -7.09 1.67 -1.21
N LEU A 26 -5.99 1.82 -0.48
CA LEU A 26 -5.23 0.67 0.00
C LEU A 26 -6.05 -0.19 0.96
N LEU A 27 -6.77 0.45 1.89
CA LEU A 27 -7.59 -0.28 2.84
C LEU A 27 -8.70 -1.08 2.17
N ARG A 28 -9.29 -0.51 1.12
CA ARG A 28 -10.33 -1.22 0.37
C ARG A 28 -9.76 -2.42 -0.38
N HIS A 29 -8.52 -2.31 -0.81
CA HIS A 29 -7.88 -3.32 -1.64
C HIS A 29 -7.28 -4.47 -0.84
N GLN A 30 -7.01 -4.26 0.45
CA GLN A 30 -6.26 -5.25 1.24
C GLN A 30 -6.94 -6.61 1.32
N LYS A 31 -8.25 -6.66 1.24
CA LYS A 31 -8.98 -7.92 1.34
C LYS A 31 -8.92 -8.75 0.06
N HIS A 32 -8.42 -8.17 -1.02
CA HIS A 32 -8.33 -8.86 -2.31
C HIS A 32 -6.93 -9.36 -2.61
N HIS A 33 -5.95 -8.99 -1.80
CA HIS A 33 -4.56 -9.31 -2.07
C HIS A 33 -3.85 -9.77 -0.81
N THR A 34 -2.70 -10.44 -1.00
CA THR A 34 -1.88 -10.85 0.13
C THR A 34 -1.23 -9.65 0.78
N GLU A 35 -0.78 -9.86 2.02
CA GLU A 35 -0.07 -8.81 2.74
C GLU A 35 1.19 -8.37 2.00
N GLY A 36 1.92 -9.33 1.42
CA GLY A 36 3.12 -9.01 0.64
C GLY A 36 2.82 -8.08 -0.52
N HIS A 37 1.71 -8.33 -1.23
CA HIS A 37 1.28 -7.47 -2.32
C HIS A 37 1.01 -6.04 -1.81
N MET A 38 0.29 -5.95 -0.70
CA MET A 38 -0.07 -4.64 -0.15
C MET A 38 1.15 -3.87 0.34
N LEU A 39 2.10 -4.58 0.98
CA LEU A 39 3.34 -3.95 1.42
C LEU A 39 4.16 -3.43 0.24
N TYR A 40 4.22 -4.21 -0.82
CA TYR A 40 4.92 -3.79 -2.03
C TYR A 40 4.30 -2.52 -2.60
N MET A 41 2.96 -2.48 -2.68
CA MET A 41 2.26 -1.30 -3.18
C MET A 41 2.58 -0.07 -2.33
N MET A 42 2.52 -0.21 -1.01
CA MET A 42 2.82 0.90 -0.12
C MET A 42 4.24 1.43 -0.35
N ARG A 43 5.20 0.53 -0.48
CA ARG A 43 6.58 0.94 -0.72
C ARG A 43 6.71 1.73 -2.02
N MET A 44 6.06 1.23 -3.06
CA MET A 44 6.12 1.92 -4.35
C MET A 44 5.48 3.29 -4.28
N MET A 45 4.38 3.42 -3.57
CA MET A 45 3.70 4.70 -3.43
C MET A 45 4.52 5.69 -2.59
N ILE A 46 5.13 5.21 -1.53
CA ILE A 46 5.90 6.06 -0.61
C ILE A 46 7.28 6.37 -1.15
N GLU A 47 8.02 5.35 -1.56
CA GLU A 47 9.42 5.52 -1.95
C GLU A 47 9.59 6.00 -3.38
N GLN A 48 8.77 5.51 -4.28
CA GLN A 48 8.84 5.85 -5.70
C GLN A 48 7.80 6.87 -6.11
N HIS A 49 6.96 7.29 -5.18
CA HIS A 49 5.90 8.29 -5.44
C HIS A 49 4.96 7.88 -6.57
N LEU A 50 4.74 6.58 -6.70
CA LEU A 50 3.82 6.08 -7.73
C LEU A 50 2.38 6.30 -7.30
N SER A 51 1.51 6.44 -8.30
CA SER A 51 0.07 6.46 -8.05
C SER A 51 -0.38 5.09 -7.58
N PHE A 52 -1.57 5.02 -7.03
CA PHE A 52 -2.16 3.74 -6.63
C PHE A 52 -2.20 2.77 -7.80
N LYS A 53 -2.63 3.24 -8.96
CA LYS A 53 -2.74 2.41 -10.15
C LYS A 53 -1.37 1.84 -10.56
N ASP A 54 -0.37 2.71 -10.63
CA ASP A 54 0.97 2.27 -11.05
C ASP A 54 1.58 1.33 -10.04
N ALA A 55 1.40 1.61 -8.75
CA ALA A 55 1.89 0.74 -7.69
C ALA A 55 1.23 -0.63 -7.78
N HIS A 56 -0.06 -0.67 -8.07
CA HIS A 56 -0.79 -1.92 -8.22
C HIS A 56 -0.24 -2.74 -9.38
N GLU A 57 0.00 -2.11 -10.51
CA GLU A 57 0.55 -2.80 -11.67
C GLU A 57 1.94 -3.36 -11.36
N ARG A 58 2.78 -2.58 -10.68
CA ARG A 58 4.11 -3.05 -10.27
C ARG A 58 4.02 -4.23 -9.34
N ALA A 59 3.13 -4.17 -8.37
CA ALA A 59 2.95 -5.26 -7.42
C ALA A 59 2.47 -6.52 -8.11
N MET A 60 1.57 -6.40 -9.06
CA MET A 60 1.09 -7.56 -9.80
C MET A 60 2.21 -8.26 -10.55
N LYS A 61 3.15 -7.50 -11.10
CA LYS A 61 4.28 -8.06 -11.83
C LYS A 61 5.32 -8.65 -10.91
N ALA A 62 5.55 -8.02 -9.77
CA ALA A 62 6.63 -8.43 -8.88
C ALA A 62 6.22 -9.53 -7.91
N VAL A 63 5.02 -9.47 -7.39
CA VAL A 63 4.57 -10.37 -6.32
C VAL A 63 3.37 -11.21 -6.75
N GLY A 64 2.63 -10.76 -7.73
CA GLY A 64 1.41 -11.39 -8.19
C GLY A 64 0.24 -10.87 -7.39
N ARG A 65 -0.23 -11.65 -6.44
CA ARG A 65 -1.43 -11.29 -5.70
C ARG A 65 -1.18 -10.46 -4.48
#